data_25bc96193d7687a225e9c564d8fdf31c
#
_entry.id   25bc96193d7687a225e9c564d8fdf31c
#
_cell.length_a   1.000
_cell.length_b   1.000
_cell.length_c   1.000
_cell.angle_alpha   90.00
_cell.angle_beta   90.00
_cell.angle_gamma   90.00
#
_symmetry.space_group_name_H-M   'P 1'
#
loop_
_entity.id
_entity.type
_entity.pdbx_description
1 polymer ?
#
loop_
_entity_poly.entity_id
_entity_poly.type
_entity_poly.pdbx_seq_one_letter_code
_entity_poly.pdbx_strand_id
1 'polypeptide(L)'
;MAVEPQTGRLSAGRAQLLAIAFALVSGMSAVIASALASHALGHYSPTAQASWDVAARMHLAHSLLMLLMSLCWAQHAYRLLGVSCLLLGLGVILFSVNIYARVLFGDSFVSRLTALGGLCLMAGWLVPLPILSDLWRRHGTGALRS
;
A
#
# COMPACT_ATOMS: atom_id res chain seq x y z
N MET A 1 -35.86 29.49 -4.39
CA MET A 1 -35.03 29.04 -3.27
C MET A 1 -34.05 28.05 -3.86
N ALA A 2 -32.83 28.55 -4.22
CA ALA A 2 -31.79 27.73 -4.87
C ALA A 2 -31.08 26.89 -3.79
N VAL A 3 -31.17 25.57 -3.91
CA VAL A 3 -30.39 24.64 -3.10
C VAL A 3 -28.96 24.72 -3.61
N GLU A 4 -28.07 25.40 -2.90
CA GLU A 4 -26.64 25.35 -3.17
C GLU A 4 -26.17 23.88 -2.99
N PRO A 5 -25.45 23.33 -3.99
CA PRO A 5 -24.82 22.03 -3.81
C PRO A 5 -23.73 22.19 -2.75
N GLN A 6 -23.94 21.61 -1.59
CA GLN A 6 -22.91 21.43 -0.57
C GLN A 6 -21.82 20.52 -1.17
N THR A 7 -20.88 21.12 -1.88
CA THR A 7 -19.61 20.44 -2.21
C THR A 7 -18.85 20.25 -0.90
N GLY A 8 -19.09 19.12 -0.24
CA GLY A 8 -18.35 18.71 0.93
C GLY A 8 -16.86 18.64 0.55
N ARG A 9 -16.12 19.72 0.79
CA ARG A 9 -14.66 19.73 0.65
C ARG A 9 -14.12 18.68 1.60
N LEU A 10 -13.58 17.63 1.03
CA LEU A 10 -12.80 16.64 1.77
C LEU A 10 -11.60 17.39 2.37
N SER A 11 -11.69 17.75 3.63
CA SER A 11 -10.59 18.35 4.38
C SER A 11 -9.61 17.25 4.79
N ALA A 12 -8.87 16.70 3.80
CA ALA A 12 -7.83 15.74 4.08
C ALA A 12 -6.72 16.39 4.91
N GLY A 13 -6.38 15.80 6.05
CA GLY A 13 -5.26 16.26 6.86
C GLY A 13 -3.91 16.00 6.17
N ARG A 14 -2.85 16.67 6.64
CA ARG A 14 -1.49 16.53 6.07
C ARG A 14 -1.03 15.07 6.00
N ALA A 15 -1.32 14.26 7.01
CA ALA A 15 -0.92 12.86 7.03
C ALA A 15 -1.58 12.03 5.91
N GLN A 16 -2.85 12.28 5.63
CA GLN A 16 -3.58 11.62 4.54
C GLN A 16 -3.03 12.02 3.17
N LEU A 17 -2.75 13.33 2.96
CA LEU A 17 -2.13 13.81 1.73
C LEU A 17 -0.74 13.21 1.50
N LEU A 18 0.07 13.11 2.56
CA LEU A 18 1.39 12.46 2.49
C LEU A 18 1.27 10.97 2.16
N ALA A 19 0.30 10.25 2.74
CA ALA A 19 0.06 8.85 2.44
C ALA A 19 -0.36 8.65 0.96
N ILE A 20 -1.23 9.51 0.43
CA ILE A 20 -1.62 9.50 -0.99
C ILE A 20 -0.42 9.77 -1.89
N ALA A 21 0.36 10.82 -1.60
CA ALA A 21 1.55 11.18 -2.37
C ALA A 21 2.58 10.04 -2.38
N PHE A 22 2.84 9.45 -1.21
CA PHE A 22 3.75 8.31 -1.09
C PHE A 22 3.24 7.11 -1.90
N ALA A 23 1.94 6.79 -1.85
CA ALA A 23 1.35 5.69 -2.60
C ALA A 23 1.49 5.88 -4.12
N LEU A 24 1.27 7.10 -4.61
CA LEU A 24 1.43 7.44 -6.03
C LEU A 24 2.89 7.31 -6.50
N VAL A 25 3.83 7.86 -5.73
CA VAL A 25 5.28 7.75 -6.03
C VAL A 25 5.72 6.29 -5.97
N SER A 26 5.26 5.55 -4.96
CA SER A 26 5.52 4.11 -4.81
C SER A 26 4.98 3.32 -6.01
N GLY A 27 3.75 3.57 -6.45
CA GLY A 27 3.18 2.93 -7.63
C GLY A 27 3.97 3.22 -8.92
N MET A 28 4.37 4.48 -9.12
CA MET A 28 5.22 4.86 -10.24
C MET A 28 6.56 4.12 -10.20
N SER A 29 7.23 4.07 -9.05
CA SER A 29 8.50 3.36 -8.90
C SER A 29 8.38 1.85 -9.12
N ALA A 30 7.23 1.25 -8.78
CA ALA A 30 6.94 -0.15 -9.06
C ALA A 30 6.83 -0.43 -10.58
N VAL A 31 6.22 0.49 -11.34
CA VAL A 31 6.16 0.39 -12.82
C VAL A 31 7.56 0.50 -13.41
N ILE A 32 8.40 1.41 -12.93
CA ILE A 32 9.80 1.53 -13.35
C ILE A 32 10.55 0.22 -13.03
N ALA A 33 10.39 -0.34 -11.84
CA ALA A 33 11.01 -1.61 -11.45
C ALA A 33 10.57 -2.76 -12.37
N SER A 34 9.30 -2.81 -12.76
CA SER A 34 8.79 -3.80 -13.71
C SER A 34 9.40 -3.64 -15.11
N ALA A 35 9.57 -2.39 -15.58
CA ALA A 35 10.23 -2.13 -16.86
C ALA A 35 11.72 -2.53 -16.83
N LEU A 36 12.42 -2.27 -15.74
CA LEU A 36 13.82 -2.71 -15.55
C LEU A 36 13.94 -4.23 -15.57
N ALA A 37 12.98 -4.98 -15.01
CA ALA A 37 12.95 -6.44 -15.09
C ALA A 37 13.02 -6.93 -16.54
N SER A 38 12.27 -6.29 -17.44
CA SER A 38 12.15 -6.72 -18.83
C SER A 38 13.33 -6.29 -19.72
N HIS A 39 14.01 -5.17 -19.39
CA HIS A 39 14.96 -4.54 -20.31
C HIS A 39 16.40 -4.50 -19.79
N ALA A 40 16.64 -4.53 -18.48
CA ALA A 40 17.95 -4.27 -17.91
C ALA A 40 18.56 -5.47 -17.17
N LEU A 41 17.76 -6.47 -16.79
CA LEU A 41 18.23 -7.57 -15.92
C LEU A 41 18.69 -8.83 -16.67
N GLY A 42 18.82 -8.79 -18.00
CA GLY A 42 19.19 -9.95 -18.80
C GLY A 42 20.57 -10.56 -18.48
N HIS A 43 21.46 -9.80 -17.85
CA HIS A 43 22.80 -10.27 -17.43
C HIS A 43 22.85 -10.85 -16.00
N TYR A 44 21.74 -10.77 -15.24
CA TYR A 44 21.62 -11.37 -13.92
C TYR A 44 21.18 -12.84 -14.01
N SER A 45 21.42 -13.61 -12.94
CA SER A 45 20.96 -15.01 -12.86
C SER A 45 19.44 -15.12 -12.95
N PRO A 46 18.90 -16.23 -13.48
CA PRO A 46 17.44 -16.45 -13.53
C PRO A 46 16.74 -16.32 -12.18
N THR A 47 17.42 -16.74 -11.11
CA THR A 47 16.92 -16.62 -9.72
C THR A 47 16.82 -15.15 -9.30
N ALA A 48 17.80 -14.32 -9.65
CA ALA A 48 17.77 -12.90 -9.34
C ALA A 48 16.65 -12.17 -10.11
N GLN A 49 16.50 -12.50 -11.40
CA GLN A 49 15.41 -11.97 -12.22
C GLN A 49 14.03 -12.35 -11.66
N ALA A 50 13.83 -13.60 -11.29
CA ALA A 50 12.59 -14.08 -10.68
C ALA A 50 12.29 -13.37 -9.34
N SER A 51 13.32 -13.16 -8.51
CA SER A 51 13.17 -12.44 -7.23
C SER A 51 12.77 -10.99 -7.43
N TRP A 52 13.39 -10.32 -8.41
CA TRP A 52 13.05 -8.94 -8.78
C TRP A 52 11.61 -8.82 -9.26
N ASP A 53 11.18 -9.74 -10.12
CA ASP A 53 9.85 -9.76 -10.71
C ASP A 53 8.75 -9.97 -9.66
N VAL A 54 8.99 -10.87 -8.69
CA VAL A 54 8.10 -11.04 -7.52
C VAL A 54 8.04 -9.74 -6.71
N ALA A 55 9.21 -9.10 -6.45
CA ALA A 55 9.26 -7.87 -5.69
C ALA A 55 8.51 -6.73 -6.39
N ALA A 56 8.62 -6.60 -7.73
CA ALA A 56 7.95 -5.58 -8.52
C ALA A 56 6.42 -5.75 -8.50
N ARG A 57 5.94 -6.99 -8.61
CA ARG A 57 4.50 -7.30 -8.49
C ARG A 57 3.96 -7.00 -7.09
N MET A 58 4.66 -7.40 -6.05
CA MET A 58 4.29 -7.09 -4.66
C MET A 58 4.29 -5.58 -4.40
N HIS A 59 5.32 -4.88 -4.90
CA HIS A 59 5.42 -3.42 -4.80
C HIS A 59 4.20 -2.75 -5.41
N LEU A 60 3.86 -3.06 -6.66
CA LEU A 60 2.74 -2.46 -7.37
C LEU A 60 1.40 -2.75 -6.66
N ALA A 61 1.13 -4.01 -6.33
CA ALA A 61 -0.12 -4.42 -5.70
C ALA A 61 -0.35 -3.70 -4.36
N HIS A 62 0.69 -3.59 -3.52
CA HIS A 62 0.56 -2.96 -2.21
C HIS A 62 0.59 -1.43 -2.28
N SER A 63 1.21 -0.84 -3.31
CA SER A 63 1.08 0.60 -3.60
C SER A 63 -0.35 0.97 -3.99
N LEU A 64 -1.01 0.15 -4.82
CA LEU A 64 -2.42 0.35 -5.18
C LEU A 64 -3.35 0.18 -3.96
N LEU A 65 -3.12 -0.85 -3.13
CA LEU A 65 -3.87 -1.01 -1.89
C LEU A 65 -3.67 0.19 -0.96
N MET A 66 -2.42 0.65 -0.80
CA MET A 66 -2.12 1.80 0.05
C MET A 66 -2.79 3.08 -0.48
N LEU A 67 -2.83 3.28 -1.81
CA LEU A 67 -3.56 4.39 -2.41
C LEU A 67 -5.06 4.31 -2.07
N LEU A 68 -5.67 3.13 -2.24
CA LEU A 68 -7.08 2.92 -1.88
C LEU A 68 -7.33 3.21 -0.40
N MET A 69 -6.51 2.66 0.50
CA MET A 69 -6.64 2.88 1.95
C MET A 69 -6.46 4.36 2.33
N SER A 70 -5.51 5.07 1.70
CA SER A 70 -5.26 6.49 1.97
C SER A 70 -6.41 7.39 1.47
N LEU A 71 -7.02 7.07 0.33
CA LEU A 71 -8.21 7.76 -0.17
C LEU A 71 -9.43 7.52 0.74
N CYS A 72 -9.64 6.27 1.18
CA CYS A 72 -10.66 5.95 2.17
C CYS A 72 -10.42 6.68 3.49
N TRP A 73 -9.15 6.78 3.94
CA TRP A 73 -8.78 7.51 5.14
C TRP A 73 -9.04 9.02 5.03
N ALA A 74 -8.85 9.58 3.84
CA ALA A 74 -9.18 10.98 3.58
C ALA A 74 -10.69 11.27 3.66
N GLN A 75 -11.53 10.27 3.35
CA GLN A 75 -13.00 10.39 3.41
C GLN A 75 -13.56 10.02 4.79
N HIS A 76 -12.95 9.06 5.45
CA HIS A 76 -13.42 8.49 6.71
C HIS A 76 -12.27 8.51 7.73
N ALA A 77 -12.43 9.24 8.82
CA ALA A 77 -11.39 9.45 9.84
C ALA A 77 -11.07 8.20 10.70
N TYR A 78 -11.11 6.99 10.12
CA TYR A 78 -10.73 5.77 10.81
C TYR A 78 -9.21 5.69 10.97
N ARG A 79 -8.71 5.77 12.21
CA ARG A 79 -7.27 5.64 12.51
C ARG A 79 -6.64 4.34 11.99
N LEU A 80 -7.42 3.25 11.94
CA LEU A 80 -6.95 1.96 11.44
C LEU A 80 -6.51 2.02 9.97
N LEU A 81 -7.14 2.87 9.14
CA LEU A 81 -6.70 3.07 7.76
C LEU A 81 -5.32 3.73 7.68
N GLY A 82 -5.04 4.68 8.57
CA GLY A 82 -3.70 5.29 8.68
C GLY A 82 -2.64 4.29 9.13
N VAL A 83 -2.95 3.43 10.10
CA VAL A 83 -2.06 2.34 10.53
C VAL A 83 -1.82 1.35 9.39
N SER A 84 -2.85 0.99 8.64
CA SER A 84 -2.72 0.14 7.45
C SER A 84 -1.78 0.77 6.42
N CYS A 85 -1.93 2.06 6.11
CA CYS A 85 -1.04 2.77 5.18
C CYS A 85 0.42 2.75 5.65
N LEU A 86 0.68 2.95 6.94
CA LEU A 86 2.04 2.88 7.51
C LEU A 86 2.63 1.47 7.36
N LEU A 87 1.87 0.43 7.68
CA LEU A 87 2.32 -0.95 7.57
C LEU A 87 2.59 -1.35 6.12
N LEU A 88 1.72 -0.95 5.18
CA LEU A 88 1.91 -1.20 3.76
C LEU A 88 3.16 -0.47 3.23
N GLY A 89 3.36 0.79 3.59
CA GLY A 89 4.54 1.56 3.19
C GLY A 89 5.84 0.97 3.73
N LEU A 90 5.89 0.65 5.03
CA LEU A 90 7.03 -0.04 5.65
C LEU A 90 7.26 -1.41 4.99
N GLY A 91 6.18 -2.16 4.74
CA GLY A 91 6.25 -3.46 4.11
C GLY A 91 6.85 -3.40 2.70
N VAL A 92 6.45 -2.44 1.87
CA VAL A 92 7.03 -2.21 0.54
C VAL A 92 8.52 -1.91 0.64
N ILE A 93 8.93 -1.04 1.56
CA ILE A 93 10.34 -0.69 1.74
C ILE A 93 11.16 -1.92 2.19
N LEU A 94 10.70 -2.60 3.24
CA LEU A 94 11.44 -3.73 3.82
C LEU A 94 11.41 -4.98 2.94
N PHE A 95 10.38 -5.17 2.12
CA PHE A 95 10.25 -6.33 1.23
C PHE A 95 10.82 -6.02 -0.16
N SER A 96 10.17 -5.12 -0.91
CA SER A 96 10.48 -4.93 -2.33
C SER A 96 11.78 -4.17 -2.54
N VAL A 97 11.98 -3.02 -1.86
CA VAL A 97 13.22 -2.25 -2.02
C VAL A 97 14.43 -3.04 -1.52
N ASN A 98 14.28 -3.84 -0.45
CA ASN A 98 15.34 -4.71 0.02
C ASN A 98 15.71 -5.80 -1.02
N ILE A 99 14.73 -6.41 -1.70
CA ILE A 99 15.01 -7.39 -2.76
C ILE A 99 15.73 -6.70 -3.94
N TYR A 100 15.31 -5.51 -4.35
CA TYR A 100 16.00 -4.75 -5.40
C TYR A 100 17.45 -4.46 -5.02
N ALA A 101 17.69 -4.01 -3.79
CA ALA A 101 19.03 -3.75 -3.29
C ALA A 101 19.90 -5.02 -3.30
N ARG A 102 19.34 -6.17 -2.90
CA ARG A 102 20.06 -7.45 -2.95
C ARG A 102 20.44 -7.87 -4.36
N VAL A 103 19.55 -7.69 -5.33
CA VAL A 103 19.84 -8.02 -6.73
C VAL A 103 20.93 -7.12 -7.30
N LEU A 104 20.91 -5.82 -7.00
CA LEU A 104 21.84 -4.84 -7.55
C LEU A 104 23.21 -4.84 -6.86
N PHE A 105 23.26 -5.03 -5.54
CA PHE A 105 24.46 -4.83 -4.73
C PHE A 105 24.99 -6.12 -4.10
N GLY A 106 24.29 -7.25 -4.26
CA GLY A 106 24.66 -8.56 -3.71
C GLY A 106 24.11 -8.83 -2.31
N ASP A 107 24.33 -10.06 -1.84
CA ASP A 107 23.66 -10.63 -0.65
C ASP A 107 24.08 -10.08 0.72
N SER A 108 24.87 -9.04 0.81
CA SER A 108 25.46 -8.55 2.07
C SER A 108 24.47 -7.91 3.05
N PHE A 109 23.22 -7.65 2.66
CA PHE A 109 22.28 -6.96 3.55
C PHE A 109 20.89 -7.63 3.64
N VAL A 110 20.68 -8.42 4.70
CA VAL A 110 19.44 -8.53 5.47
C VAL A 110 18.28 -9.35 4.85
N SER A 111 18.47 -10.66 4.69
CA SER A 111 17.36 -11.61 4.42
C SER A 111 16.22 -11.53 5.47
N ARG A 112 16.54 -11.16 6.71
CA ARG A 112 15.56 -10.98 7.80
C ARG A 112 14.60 -9.80 7.57
N LEU A 113 15.04 -8.73 6.92
CA LEU A 113 14.19 -7.56 6.64
C LEU A 113 13.10 -7.90 5.61
N THR A 114 13.38 -8.74 4.63
CA THR A 114 12.37 -9.20 3.67
C THR A 114 11.22 -9.93 4.37
N ALA A 115 11.54 -10.81 5.33
CA ALA A 115 10.51 -11.53 6.09
C ALA A 115 9.66 -10.57 6.95
N LEU A 116 10.29 -9.61 7.63
CA LEU A 116 9.60 -8.57 8.38
C LEU A 116 8.72 -7.69 7.46
N GLY A 117 9.24 -7.35 6.28
CA GLY A 117 8.48 -6.63 5.27
C GLY A 117 7.21 -7.38 4.86
N GLY A 118 7.32 -8.69 4.60
CA GLY A 118 6.17 -9.54 4.30
C GLY A 118 5.13 -9.57 5.43
N LEU A 119 5.57 -9.63 6.69
CA LEU A 119 4.68 -9.55 7.85
C LEU A 119 3.97 -8.18 7.94
N CYS A 120 4.68 -7.08 7.67
CA CYS A 120 4.07 -5.76 7.61
C CYS A 120 3.00 -5.66 6.50
N LEU A 121 3.27 -6.21 5.32
CA LEU A 121 2.29 -6.25 4.23
C LEU A 121 1.04 -7.03 4.63
N MET A 122 1.19 -8.22 5.21
CA MET A 122 0.06 -9.02 5.72
C MET A 122 -0.73 -8.28 6.79
N ALA A 123 -0.06 -7.67 7.76
CA ALA A 123 -0.71 -6.89 8.81
C ALA A 123 -1.47 -5.69 8.24
N GLY A 124 -0.93 -5.04 7.20
CA GLY A 124 -1.59 -3.94 6.49
C GLY A 124 -2.94 -4.32 5.87
N TRP A 125 -3.11 -5.57 5.44
CA TRP A 125 -4.39 -6.12 4.98
C TRP A 125 -5.37 -6.39 6.12
N LEU A 126 -4.87 -6.86 7.27
CA LEU A 126 -5.71 -7.33 8.38
C LEU A 126 -6.20 -6.20 9.30
N VAL A 127 -5.39 -5.17 9.49
CA VAL A 127 -5.69 -4.05 10.41
C VAL A 127 -7.04 -3.37 10.12
N PRO A 128 -7.50 -3.19 8.86
CA PRO A 128 -8.81 -2.58 8.60
C PRO A 128 -10.02 -3.48 8.86
N LEU A 129 -9.85 -4.79 9.09
CA LEU A 129 -10.98 -5.73 9.26
C LEU A 129 -12.01 -5.32 10.34
N PRO A 130 -11.62 -4.74 11.50
CA PRO A 130 -12.59 -4.28 12.49
C PRO A 130 -13.57 -3.21 11.96
N ILE A 131 -13.18 -2.43 10.93
CA ILE A 131 -14.06 -1.44 10.31
C ILE A 131 -15.27 -2.13 9.66
N LEU A 132 -15.08 -3.34 9.13
CA LEU A 132 -16.13 -4.12 8.49
C LEU A 132 -17.24 -4.47 9.48
N SER A 133 -16.88 -4.83 10.72
CA SER A 133 -17.85 -5.15 11.77
C SER A 133 -18.65 -3.92 12.22
N ASP A 134 -18.04 -2.73 12.17
CA ASP A 134 -18.72 -1.48 12.49
C ASP A 134 -19.71 -1.10 11.38
N LEU A 135 -19.30 -1.22 10.11
CA LEU A 135 -20.18 -1.01 8.96
C LEU A 135 -21.37 -1.96 8.96
N TRP A 136 -21.14 -3.24 9.24
CA TRP A 136 -22.22 -4.24 9.31
C TRP A 136 -23.26 -3.88 10.36
N ARG A 137 -22.84 -3.49 11.57
CA ARG A 137 -23.74 -3.06 12.64
C ARG A 137 -24.60 -1.85 12.27
N ARG A 138 -24.01 -0.86 11.58
CA ARG A 138 -24.72 0.35 11.14
C ARG A 138 -25.81 0.03 10.09
N HIS A 139 -25.57 -0.91 9.18
CA HIS A 139 -26.55 -1.34 8.19
C HIS A 139 -27.69 -2.15 8.81
N GLY A 140 -27.40 -3.04 9.77
CA GLY A 140 -28.40 -3.85 10.46
C GLY A 140 -29.39 -3.03 11.30
N THR A 141 -28.93 -1.94 11.94
CA THR A 141 -29.81 -1.06 12.74
C THR A 141 -30.65 -0.10 11.90
N GLY A 142 -30.25 0.20 10.65
CA GLY A 142 -31.04 1.02 9.73
C GLY A 142 -32.26 0.31 9.18
N ALA A 143 -32.15 -0.99 8.93
CA ALA A 143 -33.27 -1.82 8.40
C ALA A 143 -34.40 -2.09 9.39
N LEU A 144 -34.18 -1.86 10.69
CA LEU A 144 -35.21 -2.05 11.75
C LEU A 144 -35.98 -0.75 12.06
N ARG A 145 -35.68 0.35 11.41
CA ARG A 145 -36.31 1.68 11.62
C ARG A 145 -37.17 2.16 10.45
N SER A 146 -37.24 1.39 9.37
CA SER A 146 -38.16 1.60 8.21
C SER A 146 -39.38 0.71 8.31
#